data_f1ed7df32778cf1c8b353f596d8f0230
#
_entry.id   f1ed7df32778cf1c8b353f596d8f0230
#
_cell.length_a   1.000
_cell.length_b   1.000
_cell.length_c   1.000
_cell.angle_alpha   90.00
_cell.angle_beta   90.00
_cell.angle_gamma   90.00
#
_symmetry.space_group_name_H-M   'P 1'
#
loop_
_entity.id
_entity.type
_entity.pdbx_description
1 polymer ?
#
loop_
_entity_poly.entity_id
_entity_poly.type
_entity_poly.pdbx_seq_one_letter_code
_entity_poly.pdbx_strand_id
1 'polypeptide(L)'
;LISIYQKLSQYGADIIKIVTYANTITDNIKIYRLLQEAQAPLISFCMGEYGIISRILYKRFGSYLTFAALQKGKESAPGQINIQELFHVYRAQKQDKDTAIYGLIGNPVSHSISPIIHNTLFREMNFNNIYVPFKVDNIADFIREFRELDIKGYSVTIPHKESVVNHLDAIDPMAKKIGAVNTIINRDGRLVGYNTDCKAAIQALDDVNQTSATGTKNDYLKGRHVTLLGAGGAARAIAFGLQERGAQVTIVNRNYKRAQSLAQDVGCISREFDNLPG
;
A
#
# COMPACT_ATOMS: atom_id res chain seq x y z
N LEU A 1 -16.41 -15.64 -16.71
CA LEU A 1 -15.64 -14.96 -17.76
C LEU A 1 -15.04 -15.95 -18.75
N ILE A 2 -14.44 -17.03 -18.28
CA ILE A 2 -13.81 -18.08 -19.11
C ILE A 2 -14.82 -18.66 -20.11
N SER A 3 -16.04 -18.99 -19.68
CA SER A 3 -17.09 -19.50 -20.58
C SER A 3 -17.51 -18.50 -21.66
N ILE A 4 -17.50 -17.20 -21.34
CA ILE A 4 -17.75 -16.13 -22.31
C ILE A 4 -16.59 -16.07 -23.32
N TYR A 5 -15.34 -16.12 -22.86
CA TYR A 5 -14.18 -16.15 -23.72
C TYR A 5 -14.22 -17.35 -24.69
N GLN A 6 -14.45 -18.55 -24.18
CA GLN A 6 -14.56 -19.77 -24.98
C GLN A 6 -15.64 -19.66 -26.07
N LYS A 7 -16.80 -19.08 -25.71
CA LYS A 7 -17.87 -18.85 -26.69
C LYS A 7 -17.44 -17.82 -27.77
N LEU A 8 -16.80 -16.72 -27.38
CA LEU A 8 -16.33 -15.70 -28.32
C LEU A 8 -15.22 -16.21 -29.23
N SER A 9 -14.33 -17.09 -28.75
CA SER A 9 -13.26 -17.70 -29.54
C SER A 9 -13.76 -18.52 -30.75
N GLN A 10 -15.00 -19.02 -30.68
CA GLN A 10 -15.63 -19.78 -31.76
C GLN A 10 -16.01 -18.92 -32.98
N TYR A 11 -16.05 -17.58 -32.84
CA TYR A 11 -16.41 -16.68 -33.94
C TYR A 11 -15.23 -16.29 -34.84
N GLY A 12 -14.02 -16.77 -34.57
CA GLY A 12 -12.84 -16.55 -35.43
C GLY A 12 -12.32 -15.11 -35.45
N ALA A 13 -12.57 -14.36 -34.37
CA ALA A 13 -12.05 -12.97 -34.26
C ALA A 13 -10.54 -12.99 -34.01
N ASP A 14 -9.78 -12.09 -34.68
CA ASP A 14 -8.34 -11.94 -34.47
C ASP A 14 -8.00 -11.45 -33.07
N ILE A 15 -8.84 -10.61 -32.49
CA ILE A 15 -8.69 -10.06 -31.13
C ILE A 15 -10.02 -10.06 -30.42
N ILE A 16 -10.06 -10.66 -29.24
CA ILE A 16 -11.26 -10.65 -28.38
C ILE A 16 -11.13 -9.52 -27.37
N LYS A 17 -12.25 -8.88 -27.02
CA LYS A 17 -12.29 -7.87 -25.97
C LYS A 17 -13.35 -8.21 -24.93
N ILE A 18 -12.94 -8.39 -23.68
CA ILE A 18 -13.82 -8.62 -22.52
C ILE A 18 -13.48 -7.61 -21.43
N VAL A 19 -14.41 -6.72 -21.12
CA VAL A 19 -14.24 -5.69 -20.10
C VAL A 19 -15.31 -5.85 -19.04
N THR A 20 -14.94 -5.79 -17.78
CA THR A 20 -15.85 -5.89 -16.63
C THR A 20 -15.81 -4.61 -15.80
N TYR A 21 -16.61 -4.54 -14.76
CA TYR A 21 -16.56 -3.48 -13.77
C TYR A 21 -16.08 -4.07 -12.44
N ALA A 22 -15.10 -3.46 -11.79
CA ALA A 22 -14.64 -3.88 -10.48
C ALA A 22 -15.45 -3.19 -9.38
N ASN A 23 -16.16 -3.96 -8.57
CA ASN A 23 -16.82 -3.49 -7.36
C ASN A 23 -15.89 -3.60 -6.15
N THR A 24 -14.92 -4.49 -6.22
CA THR A 24 -13.85 -4.68 -5.22
C THR A 24 -12.51 -4.87 -5.93
N ILE A 25 -11.43 -4.69 -5.20
CA ILE A 25 -10.08 -4.89 -5.74
C ILE A 25 -9.86 -6.33 -6.21
N THR A 26 -10.50 -7.31 -5.58
CA THR A 26 -10.37 -8.74 -5.91
C THR A 26 -11.00 -9.12 -7.25
N ASP A 27 -11.87 -8.28 -7.83
CA ASP A 27 -12.42 -8.54 -9.16
C ASP A 27 -11.34 -8.56 -10.26
N ASN A 28 -10.19 -7.89 -10.03
CA ASN A 28 -9.06 -7.93 -10.97
C ASN A 28 -8.42 -9.32 -11.07
N ILE A 29 -8.54 -10.15 -10.06
CA ILE A 29 -8.03 -11.53 -10.08
C ILE A 29 -8.76 -12.36 -11.15
N LYS A 30 -10.06 -12.12 -11.35
CA LYS A 30 -10.83 -12.78 -12.42
C LYS A 30 -10.32 -12.42 -13.82
N ILE A 31 -9.86 -11.18 -14.00
CA ILE A 31 -9.24 -10.72 -15.24
C ILE A 31 -7.87 -11.36 -15.42
N TYR A 32 -7.05 -11.39 -14.36
CA TYR A 32 -5.76 -12.05 -14.39
C TYR A 32 -5.88 -13.51 -14.79
N ARG A 33 -6.75 -14.29 -14.12
CA ARG A 33 -7.00 -15.71 -14.45
C ARG A 33 -7.47 -15.88 -15.88
N LEU A 34 -8.40 -15.04 -16.36
CA LEU A 34 -8.87 -15.07 -17.73
C LEU A 34 -7.72 -14.85 -18.74
N LEU A 35 -6.83 -13.90 -18.48
CA LEU A 35 -5.68 -13.60 -19.34
C LEU A 35 -4.64 -14.73 -19.33
N GLN A 36 -4.46 -15.45 -18.22
CA GLN A 36 -3.56 -16.61 -18.16
C GLN A 36 -4.08 -17.82 -18.97
N GLU A 37 -5.40 -17.95 -19.13
CA GLU A 37 -6.02 -19.03 -19.86
C GLU A 37 -6.25 -18.73 -21.35
N ALA A 38 -6.09 -17.45 -21.77
CA ALA A 38 -6.38 -17.03 -23.13
C ALA A 38 -5.37 -17.61 -24.13
N GLN A 39 -5.87 -18.28 -25.17
CA GLN A 39 -5.08 -18.85 -26.25
C GLN A 39 -4.97 -17.89 -27.47
N ALA A 40 -5.88 -16.94 -27.58
CA ALA A 40 -5.91 -15.91 -28.61
C ALA A 40 -5.66 -14.52 -28.00
N PRO A 41 -5.23 -13.52 -28.81
CA PRO A 41 -5.04 -12.17 -28.35
C PRO A 41 -6.30 -11.64 -27.65
N LEU A 42 -6.17 -11.28 -26.37
CA LEU A 42 -7.29 -10.85 -25.54
C LEU A 42 -7.02 -9.46 -24.96
N ILE A 43 -7.95 -8.53 -25.13
CA ILE A 43 -8.01 -7.25 -24.42
C ILE A 43 -8.91 -7.45 -23.22
N SER A 44 -8.35 -7.41 -22.01
CA SER A 44 -9.17 -7.57 -20.81
C SER A 44 -8.67 -6.73 -19.64
N PHE A 45 -9.59 -6.01 -18.99
CA PHE A 45 -9.37 -5.20 -17.79
C PHE A 45 -10.70 -4.89 -17.10
N CYS A 46 -10.62 -4.41 -15.87
CA CYS A 46 -11.78 -3.88 -15.15
C CYS A 46 -11.92 -2.36 -15.36
N MET A 47 -13.16 -1.88 -15.39
CA MET A 47 -13.53 -0.47 -15.21
C MET A 47 -13.71 -0.16 -13.71
N GLY A 48 -13.88 1.11 -13.39
CA GLY A 48 -14.05 1.59 -12.02
C GLY A 48 -12.73 1.82 -11.30
N GLU A 49 -12.80 2.48 -10.15
CA GLU A 49 -11.62 2.86 -9.36
C GLU A 49 -10.81 1.65 -8.87
N TYR A 50 -11.50 0.57 -8.47
CA TYR A 50 -10.84 -0.69 -8.11
C TYR A 50 -10.21 -1.41 -9.29
N GLY A 51 -10.65 -1.11 -10.52
CA GLY A 51 -10.15 -1.73 -11.76
C GLY A 51 -8.84 -1.13 -12.29
N ILE A 52 -8.38 -0.02 -11.72
CA ILE A 52 -7.20 0.74 -12.19
C ILE A 52 -5.97 -0.16 -12.36
N ILE A 53 -5.75 -1.08 -11.43
CA ILE A 53 -4.56 -1.95 -11.44
C ILE A 53 -4.50 -2.85 -12.68
N SER A 54 -5.63 -3.36 -13.17
CA SER A 54 -5.65 -4.20 -14.38
C SER A 54 -5.34 -3.41 -15.65
N ARG A 55 -5.54 -2.08 -15.64
CA ARG A 55 -5.11 -1.19 -16.72
C ARG A 55 -3.63 -0.87 -16.65
N ILE A 56 -3.10 -0.64 -15.43
CA ILE A 56 -1.67 -0.38 -15.20
C ILE A 56 -0.85 -1.63 -15.54
N LEU A 57 -1.30 -2.80 -15.07
CA LEU A 57 -0.59 -4.07 -15.19
C LEU A 57 -0.98 -4.85 -16.46
N TYR A 58 -1.56 -4.20 -17.47
CA TYR A 58 -2.11 -4.90 -18.64
C TYR A 58 -1.11 -5.82 -19.32
N LYS A 59 0.12 -5.35 -19.55
CA LYS A 59 1.18 -6.17 -20.16
C LYS A 59 1.66 -7.28 -19.23
N ARG A 60 1.84 -6.95 -17.93
CA ARG A 60 2.24 -7.93 -16.93
C ARG A 60 1.21 -9.05 -16.79
N PHE A 61 -0.07 -8.74 -16.98
CA PHE A 61 -1.15 -9.73 -16.97
C PHE A 61 -1.35 -10.46 -18.30
N GLY A 62 -0.77 -9.97 -19.40
CA GLY A 62 -0.90 -10.58 -20.72
C GLY A 62 -2.04 -10.01 -21.58
N SER A 63 -2.64 -8.89 -21.20
CA SER A 63 -3.62 -8.21 -22.06
C SER A 63 -2.94 -7.60 -23.28
N TYR A 64 -3.56 -7.78 -24.45
CA TYR A 64 -3.04 -7.30 -25.74
C TYR A 64 -2.80 -5.77 -25.75
N LEU A 65 -3.74 -5.00 -25.17
CA LEU A 65 -3.60 -3.56 -24.95
C LEU A 65 -4.48 -3.10 -23.78
N THR A 66 -4.33 -1.82 -23.42
CA THR A 66 -5.22 -1.10 -22.51
C THR A 66 -5.65 0.23 -23.12
N PHE A 67 -6.58 0.93 -22.46
CA PHE A 67 -7.10 2.23 -22.88
C PHE A 67 -6.77 3.28 -21.86
N ALA A 68 -6.23 4.40 -22.28
CA ALA A 68 -5.90 5.55 -21.45
C ALA A 68 -6.62 6.81 -21.95
N ALA A 69 -6.87 7.75 -21.07
CA ALA A 69 -7.36 9.08 -21.46
C ALA A 69 -6.20 9.94 -22.00
N LEU A 70 -6.46 10.76 -22.99
CA LEU A 70 -5.44 11.68 -23.53
C LEU A 70 -5.03 12.72 -22.47
N GLN A 71 -5.99 13.20 -21.68
CA GLN A 71 -5.81 14.20 -20.65
C GLN A 71 -6.68 13.87 -19.44
N LYS A 72 -6.28 14.33 -18.26
CA LYS A 72 -7.09 14.25 -17.05
C LYS A 72 -8.41 15.02 -17.24
N GLY A 73 -9.52 14.41 -16.83
CA GLY A 73 -10.87 14.95 -17.03
C GLY A 73 -11.47 14.66 -18.41
N LYS A 74 -10.78 13.89 -19.27
CA LYS A 74 -11.26 13.42 -20.58
C LYS A 74 -11.39 11.89 -20.63
N GLU A 75 -11.60 11.27 -19.48
CA GLU A 75 -11.79 9.83 -19.36
C GLU A 75 -13.11 9.42 -20.06
N SER A 76 -13.03 8.46 -20.98
CA SER A 76 -14.18 7.89 -21.66
C SER A 76 -14.87 6.77 -20.86
N ALA A 77 -14.25 6.32 -19.78
CA ALA A 77 -14.79 5.29 -18.90
C ALA A 77 -14.23 5.42 -17.47
N PRO A 78 -15.01 5.03 -16.45
CA PRO A 78 -14.55 5.06 -15.05
C PRO A 78 -13.26 4.28 -14.85
N GLY A 79 -12.35 4.82 -14.02
CA GLY A 79 -11.06 4.20 -13.71
C GLY A 79 -10.03 4.25 -14.84
N GLN A 80 -10.25 5.06 -15.85
CA GLN A 80 -9.26 5.30 -16.89
C GLN A 80 -8.18 6.26 -16.37
N ILE A 81 -6.92 5.91 -16.62
CA ILE A 81 -5.75 6.73 -16.26
C ILE A 81 -5.36 7.57 -17.47
N ASN A 82 -4.79 8.75 -17.27
CA ASN A 82 -4.24 9.52 -18.37
C ASN A 82 -2.96 8.88 -18.92
N ILE A 83 -2.71 9.10 -20.22
CA ILE A 83 -1.59 8.45 -20.95
C ILE A 83 -0.22 8.86 -20.39
N GLN A 84 -0.08 10.10 -19.91
CA GLN A 84 1.18 10.60 -19.34
C GLN A 84 1.53 9.85 -18.06
N GLU A 85 0.55 9.68 -17.17
CA GLU A 85 0.74 8.92 -15.93
C GLU A 85 1.03 7.44 -16.21
N LEU A 86 0.26 6.82 -17.12
CA LEU A 86 0.44 5.42 -17.51
C LEU A 86 1.85 5.15 -18.06
N PHE A 87 2.39 6.09 -18.85
CA PHE A 87 3.70 5.94 -19.50
C PHE A 87 4.87 6.41 -18.64
N HIS A 88 4.74 7.55 -17.96
CA HIS A 88 5.86 8.16 -17.25
C HIS A 88 5.99 7.70 -15.79
N VAL A 89 4.85 7.47 -15.12
CA VAL A 89 4.86 6.95 -13.74
C VAL A 89 4.96 5.43 -13.76
N TYR A 90 4.02 4.77 -14.44
CA TYR A 90 3.91 3.30 -14.37
C TYR A 90 4.71 2.57 -15.45
N ARG A 91 5.21 3.27 -16.48
CA ARG A 91 5.96 2.67 -17.60
C ARG A 91 5.27 1.43 -18.17
N ALA A 92 3.95 1.46 -18.25
CA ALA A 92 3.12 0.30 -18.55
C ALA A 92 3.48 -0.38 -19.89
N GLN A 93 4.01 0.39 -20.86
CA GLN A 93 4.51 -0.10 -22.13
C GLN A 93 5.85 -0.88 -22.03
N LYS A 94 6.58 -0.77 -20.91
CA LYS A 94 7.87 -1.44 -20.68
C LYS A 94 7.77 -2.73 -19.87
N GLN A 95 6.60 -2.99 -19.29
CA GLN A 95 6.35 -4.21 -18.53
C GLN A 95 6.37 -5.44 -19.42
N ASP A 96 6.68 -6.56 -18.83
CA ASP A 96 6.60 -7.91 -19.39
C ASP A 96 6.09 -8.91 -18.32
N LYS A 97 6.09 -10.20 -18.68
CA LYS A 97 5.63 -11.27 -17.76
C LYS A 97 6.51 -11.42 -16.50
N ASP A 98 7.75 -10.95 -16.54
CA ASP A 98 8.74 -11.09 -15.46
C ASP A 98 8.85 -9.81 -14.62
N THR A 99 8.08 -8.77 -14.94
CA THR A 99 8.04 -7.52 -14.17
C THR A 99 7.58 -7.79 -12.74
N ALA A 100 8.44 -7.52 -11.75
CA ALA A 100 8.13 -7.72 -10.34
C ALA A 100 7.18 -6.64 -9.83
N ILE A 101 6.10 -7.03 -9.17
CA ILE A 101 5.05 -6.14 -8.68
C ILE A 101 5.29 -5.83 -7.20
N TYR A 102 5.21 -4.55 -6.86
CA TYR A 102 5.14 -4.00 -5.51
C TYR A 102 3.95 -3.05 -5.41
N GLY A 103 3.53 -2.69 -4.20
CA GLY A 103 2.49 -1.68 -4.13
C GLY A 103 2.13 -1.17 -2.76
N LEU A 104 1.18 -0.22 -2.75
CA LEU A 104 0.64 0.41 -1.56
C LEU A 104 -0.76 -0.13 -1.27
N ILE A 105 -0.97 -0.71 -0.11
CA ILE A 105 -2.28 -1.11 0.41
C ILE A 105 -2.85 0.03 1.26
N GLY A 106 -4.06 0.48 0.95
CA GLY A 106 -4.74 1.51 1.76
C GLY A 106 -6.10 1.90 1.19
N ASN A 107 -6.80 2.80 1.89
CA ASN A 107 -7.98 3.47 1.39
C ASN A 107 -8.21 4.79 2.16
N PRO A 108 -8.12 5.97 1.50
CA PRO A 108 -7.80 6.18 0.09
C PRO A 108 -6.31 6.00 -0.25
N VAL A 109 -5.98 5.76 -1.54
CA VAL A 109 -4.61 5.66 -2.06
C VAL A 109 -4.32 6.62 -3.21
N SER A 110 -5.35 7.30 -3.72
CA SER A 110 -5.27 8.15 -4.92
C SER A 110 -4.36 9.37 -4.77
N HIS A 111 -4.10 9.82 -3.53
CA HIS A 111 -3.25 10.97 -3.24
C HIS A 111 -1.81 10.60 -2.85
N SER A 112 -1.48 9.30 -2.85
CA SER A 112 -0.15 8.85 -2.48
C SER A 112 0.87 9.16 -3.57
N ILE A 113 1.99 9.75 -3.16
CA ILE A 113 3.15 9.98 -4.03
C ILE A 113 4.07 8.76 -4.12
N SER A 114 3.83 7.71 -3.33
CA SER A 114 4.67 6.50 -3.31
C SER A 114 4.87 5.86 -4.68
N PRO A 115 3.84 5.74 -5.57
CA PRO A 115 4.07 5.22 -6.91
C PRO A 115 5.06 6.05 -7.72
N ILE A 116 5.04 7.38 -7.60
CA ILE A 116 5.97 8.27 -8.29
C ILE A 116 7.40 8.03 -7.78
N ILE A 117 7.59 7.99 -6.46
CA ILE A 117 8.90 7.81 -5.82
C ILE A 117 9.50 6.44 -6.21
N HIS A 118 8.77 5.36 -5.96
CA HIS A 118 9.29 4.00 -6.18
C HIS A 118 9.53 3.71 -7.66
N ASN A 119 8.58 4.07 -8.53
CA ASN A 119 8.76 3.83 -9.98
C ASN A 119 9.87 4.69 -10.58
N THR A 120 10.12 5.89 -10.05
CA THR A 120 11.28 6.70 -10.43
C THR A 120 12.57 6.00 -10.03
N LEU A 121 12.69 5.52 -8.79
CA LEU A 121 13.87 4.79 -8.33
C LEU A 121 14.09 3.50 -9.12
N PHE A 122 13.05 2.71 -9.39
CA PHE A 122 13.16 1.51 -10.21
C PHE A 122 13.67 1.81 -11.62
N ARG A 123 13.24 2.95 -12.20
CA ARG A 123 13.73 3.40 -13.50
C ARG A 123 15.21 3.77 -13.45
N GLU A 124 15.62 4.59 -12.49
CA GLU A 124 17.01 5.05 -12.35
C GLU A 124 17.99 3.89 -12.08
N MET A 125 17.52 2.88 -11.36
CA MET A 125 18.28 1.68 -11.03
C MET A 125 18.18 0.58 -12.09
N ASN A 126 17.44 0.79 -13.18
CA ASN A 126 17.20 -0.19 -14.25
C ASN A 126 16.54 -1.50 -13.77
N PHE A 127 15.71 -1.45 -12.74
CA PHE A 127 14.97 -2.62 -12.27
C PHE A 127 13.71 -2.84 -13.11
N ASN A 128 13.44 -4.10 -13.46
CA ASN A 128 12.19 -4.52 -14.09
C ASN A 128 11.09 -4.70 -13.03
N ASN A 129 10.79 -3.61 -12.33
CA ASN A 129 9.85 -3.57 -11.22
C ASN A 129 8.78 -2.50 -11.47
N ILE A 130 7.62 -2.71 -10.85
CA ILE A 130 6.54 -1.73 -10.82
C ILE A 130 5.95 -1.61 -9.42
N TYR A 131 5.60 -0.38 -9.03
CA TYR A 131 4.90 -0.09 -7.79
C TYR A 131 3.53 0.52 -8.11
N VAL A 132 2.45 -0.12 -7.63
CA VAL A 132 1.06 0.25 -7.93
C VAL A 132 0.23 0.51 -6.67
N PRO A 133 -0.79 1.40 -6.73
CA PRO A 133 -1.71 1.60 -5.63
C PRO A 133 -2.80 0.52 -5.63
N PHE A 134 -3.02 -0.12 -4.50
CA PHE A 134 -4.13 -1.04 -4.24
C PHE A 134 -5.14 -0.37 -3.32
N LYS A 135 -6.27 0.08 -3.86
CA LYS A 135 -7.40 0.54 -3.05
C LYS A 135 -8.07 -0.67 -2.42
N VAL A 136 -7.94 -0.85 -1.13
CA VAL A 136 -8.39 -2.03 -0.39
C VAL A 136 -9.39 -1.63 0.68
N ASP A 137 -10.58 -2.23 0.67
CA ASP A 137 -11.58 -2.09 1.74
C ASP A 137 -11.47 -3.25 2.73
N ASN A 138 -11.36 -4.47 2.22
CA ASN A 138 -11.24 -5.69 3.02
C ASN A 138 -9.83 -6.26 2.88
N ILE A 139 -9.03 -6.12 3.93
CA ILE A 139 -7.63 -6.57 3.92
C ILE A 139 -7.50 -8.09 3.91
N ALA A 140 -8.43 -8.81 4.56
CA ALA A 140 -8.42 -10.28 4.61
C ALA A 140 -8.62 -10.89 3.22
N ASP A 141 -9.62 -10.40 2.48
CA ASP A 141 -9.91 -10.85 1.12
C ASP A 141 -8.77 -10.48 0.18
N PHE A 142 -8.21 -9.27 0.31
CA PHE A 142 -7.06 -8.84 -0.48
C PHE A 142 -5.86 -9.76 -0.26
N ILE A 143 -5.42 -9.98 0.96
CA ILE A 143 -4.25 -10.83 1.25
C ILE A 143 -4.48 -12.27 0.75
N ARG A 144 -5.69 -12.81 0.90
CA ARG A 144 -6.01 -14.16 0.42
C ARG A 144 -5.94 -14.28 -1.10
N GLU A 145 -6.66 -13.40 -1.82
CA GLU A 145 -6.83 -13.52 -3.27
C GLU A 145 -5.59 -13.06 -4.06
N PHE A 146 -4.83 -12.07 -3.52
CA PHE A 146 -3.68 -11.52 -4.23
C PHE A 146 -2.39 -12.33 -4.08
N ARG A 147 -2.37 -13.40 -3.29
CA ARG A 147 -1.21 -14.32 -3.21
C ARG A 147 -0.85 -14.92 -4.57
N GLU A 148 -1.82 -15.18 -5.43
CA GLU A 148 -1.57 -15.77 -6.75
C GLU A 148 -0.83 -14.85 -7.73
N LEU A 149 -0.79 -13.53 -7.48
CA LEU A 149 -0.07 -12.58 -8.33
C LEU A 149 1.44 -12.50 -8.03
N ASP A 150 1.93 -13.23 -7.03
CA ASP A 150 3.34 -13.20 -6.59
C ASP A 150 3.89 -11.78 -6.39
N ILE A 151 3.09 -10.92 -5.74
CA ILE A 151 3.52 -9.56 -5.42
C ILE A 151 4.65 -9.61 -4.41
N LYS A 152 5.78 -8.97 -4.72
CA LYS A 152 7.04 -9.11 -3.95
C LYS A 152 7.04 -8.33 -2.64
N GLY A 153 6.23 -7.29 -2.52
CA GLY A 153 6.11 -6.55 -1.27
C GLY A 153 5.08 -5.44 -1.31
N TYR A 154 4.71 -4.98 -0.12
CA TYR A 154 3.71 -3.93 0.03
C TYR A 154 4.15 -2.91 1.08
N SER A 155 3.87 -1.64 0.82
CA SER A 155 3.66 -0.67 1.89
C SER A 155 2.21 -0.74 2.35
N VAL A 156 1.97 -0.55 3.65
CA VAL A 156 0.62 -0.55 4.22
C VAL A 156 0.34 0.79 4.87
N THR A 157 -0.77 1.41 4.50
CA THR A 157 -1.22 2.67 5.09
C THR A 157 -2.62 2.56 5.67
N ILE A 158 -3.19 3.68 6.05
CA ILE A 158 -4.55 3.77 6.62
C ILE A 158 -5.59 3.09 5.70
N PRO A 159 -6.55 2.33 6.26
CA PRO A 159 -6.75 2.04 7.67
C PRO A 159 -6.11 0.70 8.13
N HIS A 160 -5.25 0.07 7.34
CA HIS A 160 -4.93 -1.35 7.43
C HIS A 160 -3.68 -1.72 8.25
N LYS A 161 -2.90 -0.74 8.78
CA LYS A 161 -1.64 -1.03 9.50
C LYS A 161 -1.81 -1.95 10.70
N GLU A 162 -2.93 -1.85 11.41
CA GLU A 162 -3.24 -2.69 12.58
C GLU A 162 -3.92 -3.99 12.14
N SER A 163 -4.94 -3.90 11.29
CA SER A 163 -5.74 -5.08 10.88
C SER A 163 -4.97 -6.10 10.05
N VAL A 164 -3.97 -5.67 9.26
CA VAL A 164 -3.18 -6.58 8.42
C VAL A 164 -2.35 -7.58 9.22
N VAL A 165 -2.01 -7.25 10.46
CA VAL A 165 -1.20 -8.08 11.38
C VAL A 165 -1.74 -9.51 11.47
N ASN A 166 -3.07 -9.67 11.52
CA ASN A 166 -3.74 -10.98 11.68
C ASN A 166 -3.79 -11.82 10.39
N HIS A 167 -3.29 -11.30 9.26
CA HIS A 167 -3.37 -11.94 7.96
C HIS A 167 -2.00 -12.28 7.36
N LEU A 168 -0.93 -12.09 8.16
CA LEU A 168 0.45 -12.36 7.75
C LEU A 168 0.96 -13.69 8.33
N ASP A 169 1.90 -14.31 7.62
CA ASP A 169 2.49 -15.58 8.03
C ASP A 169 3.54 -15.43 9.13
N ALA A 170 4.18 -14.27 9.20
CA ALA A 170 5.12 -13.91 10.27
C ALA A 170 5.18 -12.39 10.46
N ILE A 171 5.59 -11.95 11.64
CA ILE A 171 5.71 -10.55 12.00
C ILE A 171 7.03 -10.35 12.73
N ASP A 172 7.77 -9.35 12.33
CA ASP A 172 8.97 -8.90 13.02
C ASP A 172 8.69 -8.60 14.50
N PRO A 173 9.59 -8.94 15.45
CA PRO A 173 9.34 -8.74 16.88
C PRO A 173 8.97 -7.31 17.27
N MET A 174 9.59 -6.29 16.64
CA MET A 174 9.25 -4.89 16.90
C MET A 174 7.86 -4.54 16.35
N ALA A 175 7.54 -4.96 15.13
CA ALA A 175 6.21 -4.76 14.55
C ALA A 175 5.11 -5.46 15.37
N LYS A 176 5.41 -6.63 15.93
CA LYS A 176 4.53 -7.37 16.83
C LYS A 176 4.29 -6.61 18.14
N LYS A 177 5.35 -6.09 18.76
CA LYS A 177 5.27 -5.25 19.97
C LYS A 177 4.44 -3.99 19.72
N ILE A 178 4.67 -3.33 18.60
CA ILE A 178 3.90 -2.14 18.18
C ILE A 178 2.43 -2.51 17.90
N GLY A 179 2.14 -3.71 17.39
CA GLY A 179 0.81 -4.12 16.95
C GLY A 179 0.36 -3.47 15.64
N ALA A 180 1.31 -3.01 14.80
CA ALA A 180 1.04 -2.42 13.50
C ALA A 180 2.17 -2.71 12.50
N VAL A 181 1.80 -2.97 11.25
CA VAL A 181 2.70 -3.25 10.12
C VAL A 181 2.50 -2.15 9.06
N ASN A 182 3.60 -1.59 8.58
CA ASN A 182 3.60 -0.63 7.46
C ASN A 182 4.32 -1.17 6.22
N THR A 183 5.03 -2.29 6.34
CA THR A 183 5.81 -2.91 5.26
C THR A 183 5.64 -4.42 5.29
N ILE A 184 5.32 -5.02 4.15
CA ILE A 184 5.20 -6.47 3.98
C ILE A 184 6.18 -6.90 2.91
N ILE A 185 6.94 -7.95 3.18
CA ILE A 185 7.83 -8.61 2.20
C ILE A 185 7.29 -10.00 1.93
N ASN A 186 7.14 -10.33 0.66
CA ASN A 186 6.84 -11.68 0.21
C ASN A 186 8.15 -12.44 0.01
N ARG A 187 8.39 -13.45 0.83
CA ARG A 187 9.53 -14.37 0.71
C ARG A 187 9.01 -15.73 0.26
N ASP A 188 9.01 -15.96 -1.05
CA ASP A 188 8.59 -17.21 -1.68
C ASP A 188 7.18 -17.67 -1.22
N GLY A 189 6.22 -16.76 -1.28
CA GLY A 189 4.83 -16.98 -0.88
C GLY A 189 4.54 -16.73 0.60
N ARG A 190 5.58 -16.58 1.44
CA ARG A 190 5.44 -16.25 2.86
C ARG A 190 5.46 -14.74 3.08
N LEU A 191 4.39 -14.18 3.61
CA LEU A 191 4.25 -12.76 3.89
C LEU A 191 4.76 -12.43 5.29
N VAL A 192 5.81 -11.61 5.35
CA VAL A 192 6.44 -11.17 6.60
C VAL A 192 6.23 -9.68 6.81
N GLY A 193 5.64 -9.30 7.94
CA GLY A 193 5.31 -7.91 8.28
C GLY A 193 6.38 -7.22 9.12
N TYR A 194 6.65 -5.95 8.80
CA TYR A 194 7.60 -5.08 9.49
C TYR A 194 6.96 -3.73 9.82
N ASN A 195 7.58 -3.00 10.76
CA ASN A 195 7.25 -1.61 11.02
C ASN A 195 8.50 -0.76 10.94
N THR A 196 8.57 0.10 9.91
CA THR A 196 9.66 1.05 9.69
C THR A 196 9.35 2.46 10.20
N ASP A 197 8.07 2.76 10.53
CA ASP A 197 7.64 4.09 10.99
C ASP A 197 8.29 4.47 12.32
N CYS A 198 8.38 3.52 13.24
CA CYS A 198 8.99 3.72 14.56
C CYS A 198 10.43 4.22 14.42
N LYS A 199 11.27 3.43 13.73
CA LYS A 199 12.68 3.77 13.54
C LYS A 199 12.85 5.08 12.77
N ALA A 200 12.07 5.29 11.70
CA ALA A 200 12.16 6.49 10.88
C ALA A 200 11.80 7.76 11.66
N ALA A 201 10.74 7.73 12.46
CA ALA A 201 10.34 8.88 13.27
C ALA A 201 11.36 9.22 14.35
N ILE A 202 11.88 8.22 15.07
CA ILE A 202 12.92 8.45 16.09
C ILE A 202 14.21 8.97 15.45
N GLN A 203 14.62 8.40 14.30
CA GLN A 203 15.79 8.89 13.57
C GLN A 203 15.63 10.34 13.12
N ALA A 204 14.46 10.72 12.59
CA ALA A 204 14.19 12.11 12.18
C ALA A 204 14.29 13.09 13.37
N LEU A 205 13.80 12.68 14.56
CA LEU A 205 13.96 13.47 15.78
C LEU A 205 15.43 13.56 16.23
N ASP A 206 16.18 12.46 16.13
CA ASP A 206 17.62 12.44 16.42
C ASP A 206 18.39 13.40 15.50
N ASP A 207 18.10 13.38 14.19
CA ASP A 207 18.80 14.19 13.19
C ASP A 207 18.61 15.71 13.42
N VAL A 208 17.40 16.13 13.79
CA VAL A 208 17.11 17.54 14.13
C VAL A 208 17.85 17.96 15.40
N ASN A 209 17.99 17.07 16.39
CA ASN A 209 18.63 17.42 17.66
C ASN A 209 20.16 17.35 17.63
N GLN A 210 20.77 16.67 16.65
CA GLN A 210 22.23 16.68 16.45
C GLN A 210 22.77 18.07 16.04
N THR A 211 21.93 18.93 15.47
CA THR A 211 22.29 20.32 15.15
C THR A 211 22.34 21.22 16.37
N SER A 212 21.83 20.79 17.53
CA SER A 212 21.81 21.54 18.80
C SER A 212 22.82 20.90 19.78
N ALA A 213 24.11 21.16 19.55
CA ALA A 213 25.25 20.58 20.27
C ALA A 213 25.09 20.47 21.78
N THR A 214 25.44 19.34 22.38
CA THR A 214 26.09 19.04 23.66
C THR A 214 25.67 17.70 24.32
N GLY A 215 24.99 16.77 23.66
CA GLY A 215 24.60 15.50 24.30
C GLY A 215 24.86 14.26 23.44
N THR A 216 25.13 13.14 24.06
CA THR A 216 25.17 11.84 23.39
C THR A 216 23.84 11.55 22.71
N LYS A 217 23.88 10.98 21.51
CA LYS A 217 22.75 10.69 20.59
C LYS A 217 21.49 10.05 21.23
N ASN A 218 21.59 9.55 22.44
CA ASN A 218 20.55 8.74 23.09
C ASN A 218 19.79 9.43 24.23
N ASP A 219 20.20 10.60 24.70
CA ASP A 219 19.68 11.13 25.97
C ASP A 219 18.67 12.28 25.86
N TYR A 220 18.50 12.90 24.69
CA TYR A 220 17.65 14.10 24.62
C TYR A 220 16.14 13.83 24.79
N LEU A 221 15.66 12.64 24.49
CA LEU A 221 14.24 12.24 24.70
C LEU A 221 13.96 11.82 26.13
N LYS A 222 14.97 11.37 26.87
CA LYS A 222 14.84 10.86 28.23
C LYS A 222 14.28 11.92 29.18
N GLY A 223 13.15 11.59 29.79
CA GLY A 223 12.44 12.51 30.71
C GLY A 223 11.71 13.68 30.04
N ARG A 224 11.77 13.82 28.72
CA ARG A 224 11.03 14.86 28.00
C ARG A 224 9.54 14.55 27.92
N HIS A 225 8.72 15.57 28.10
CA HIS A 225 7.28 15.49 27.86
C HIS A 225 7.00 15.61 26.36
N VAL A 226 6.33 14.63 25.81
CA VAL A 226 5.95 14.59 24.39
C VAL A 226 4.45 14.34 24.28
N THR A 227 3.74 15.29 23.68
CA THR A 227 2.31 15.13 23.35
C THR A 227 2.17 14.63 21.93
N LEU A 228 1.53 13.47 21.78
CA LEU A 228 1.29 12.83 20.49
C LEU A 228 -0.18 13.01 20.09
N LEU A 229 -0.41 13.72 18.99
CA LEU A 229 -1.75 13.95 18.45
C LEU A 229 -2.12 12.85 17.46
N GLY A 230 -3.02 11.97 17.88
CA GLY A 230 -3.50 10.81 17.10
C GLY A 230 -3.30 9.49 17.83
N ALA A 231 -4.09 8.46 17.44
CA ALA A 231 -4.04 7.10 18.01
C ALA A 231 -4.26 6.04 16.91
N GLY A 232 -3.69 6.25 15.72
CA GLY A 232 -3.66 5.27 14.62
C GLY A 232 -2.33 4.54 14.55
N GLY A 233 -2.15 3.66 13.55
CA GLY A 233 -0.97 2.83 13.42
C GLY A 233 0.37 3.57 13.37
N ALA A 234 0.44 4.78 12.79
CA ALA A 234 1.64 5.61 12.83
C ALA A 234 1.90 6.17 14.23
N ALA A 235 0.86 6.71 14.89
CA ALA A 235 0.97 7.21 16.27
C ALA A 235 1.39 6.09 17.23
N ARG A 236 0.87 4.88 17.06
CA ARG A 236 1.25 3.69 17.81
C ARG A 236 2.75 3.42 17.69
N ALA A 237 3.29 3.40 16.47
CA ALA A 237 4.71 3.16 16.22
C ALA A 237 5.61 4.24 16.87
N ILE A 238 5.21 5.51 16.74
CA ILE A 238 5.94 6.64 17.33
C ILE A 238 5.89 6.60 18.85
N ALA A 239 4.72 6.33 19.44
CA ALA A 239 4.54 6.23 20.90
C ALA A 239 5.46 5.15 21.50
N PHE A 240 5.52 3.95 20.90
CA PHE A 240 6.44 2.90 21.32
C PHE A 240 7.90 3.35 21.23
N GLY A 241 8.31 3.98 20.13
CA GLY A 241 9.69 4.46 19.97
C GLY A 241 10.08 5.55 20.99
N LEU A 242 9.18 6.48 21.27
CA LEU A 242 9.38 7.52 22.27
C LEU A 242 9.51 6.92 23.69
N GLN A 243 8.62 5.98 24.03
CA GLN A 243 8.62 5.31 25.32
C GLN A 243 9.91 4.50 25.52
N GLU A 244 10.40 3.78 24.51
CA GLU A 244 11.68 3.05 24.58
C GLU A 244 12.88 3.98 24.80
N ARG A 245 12.78 5.25 24.35
CA ARG A 245 13.79 6.29 24.56
C ARG A 245 13.61 7.03 25.89
N GLY A 246 12.65 6.60 26.73
CA GLY A 246 12.42 7.17 28.06
C GLY A 246 11.71 8.51 28.07
N ALA A 247 10.99 8.88 27.01
CA ALA A 247 10.13 10.05 27.00
C ALA A 247 8.85 9.84 27.80
N GLN A 248 8.31 10.90 28.41
CA GLN A 248 7.01 10.92 29.07
C GLN A 248 5.94 11.25 28.03
N VAL A 249 5.30 10.22 27.49
CA VAL A 249 4.36 10.35 26.37
C VAL A 249 2.95 10.61 26.87
N THR A 250 2.30 11.61 26.28
CA THR A 250 0.86 11.86 26.42
C THR A 250 0.17 11.68 25.09
N ILE A 251 -0.83 10.81 25.01
CA ILE A 251 -1.58 10.54 23.79
C ILE A 251 -2.90 11.30 23.83
N VAL A 252 -3.18 12.04 22.75
CA VAL A 252 -4.41 12.81 22.57
C VAL A 252 -5.05 12.44 21.25
N ASN A 253 -6.35 12.16 21.24
CA ASN A 253 -7.07 11.82 20.01
C ASN A 253 -8.54 12.25 20.12
N ARG A 254 -9.16 12.66 19.01
CA ARG A 254 -10.60 13.01 18.96
C ARG A 254 -11.49 11.91 19.51
N ASN A 255 -11.17 10.66 19.24
CA ASN A 255 -11.79 9.51 19.91
C ASN A 255 -10.95 9.13 21.13
N TYR A 256 -11.36 9.59 22.30
CA TYR A 256 -10.63 9.40 23.55
C TYR A 256 -10.41 7.90 23.90
N LYS A 257 -11.39 7.04 23.62
CA LYS A 257 -11.25 5.58 23.87
C LYS A 257 -10.06 4.98 23.13
N ARG A 258 -9.78 5.44 21.90
CA ARG A 258 -8.60 5.01 21.14
C ARG A 258 -7.30 5.52 21.78
N ALA A 259 -7.30 6.76 22.30
CA ALA A 259 -6.15 7.29 23.02
C ALA A 259 -5.87 6.49 24.30
N GLN A 260 -6.91 6.16 25.07
CA GLN A 260 -6.80 5.33 26.27
C GLN A 260 -6.25 3.95 25.97
N SER A 261 -6.81 3.26 24.97
CA SER A 261 -6.34 1.92 24.58
C SER A 261 -4.86 1.95 24.18
N LEU A 262 -4.46 2.91 23.33
CA LEU A 262 -3.06 3.03 22.94
C LEU A 262 -2.15 3.38 24.11
N ALA A 263 -2.56 4.29 24.98
CA ALA A 263 -1.80 4.66 26.17
C ALA A 263 -1.59 3.48 27.13
N GLN A 264 -2.60 2.64 27.28
CA GLN A 264 -2.51 1.40 28.07
C GLN A 264 -1.51 0.41 27.44
N ASP A 265 -1.58 0.21 26.12
CA ASP A 265 -0.68 -0.69 25.39
C ASP A 265 0.79 -0.26 25.47
N VAL A 266 1.04 1.05 25.44
CA VAL A 266 2.38 1.65 25.45
C VAL A 266 2.92 1.86 26.86
N GLY A 267 2.06 1.92 27.88
CA GLY A 267 2.41 2.25 29.26
C GLY A 267 2.64 3.75 29.47
N CYS A 268 1.80 4.59 28.87
CA CYS A 268 1.86 6.04 28.98
C CYS A 268 0.48 6.63 29.36
N ILE A 269 0.32 7.95 29.33
CA ILE A 269 -0.94 8.61 29.70
C ILE A 269 -1.74 9.06 28.46
N SER A 270 -3.08 9.16 28.63
CA SER A 270 -3.96 9.77 27.63
C SER A 270 -4.69 10.97 28.20
N ARG A 271 -5.00 11.95 27.36
CA ARG A 271 -5.84 13.11 27.69
C ARG A 271 -6.91 13.33 26.63
N GLU A 272 -8.00 13.94 27.03
CA GLU A 272 -9.03 14.42 26.10
C GLU A 272 -8.49 15.58 25.28
N PHE A 273 -9.02 15.75 24.07
CA PHE A 273 -8.55 16.77 23.14
C PHE A 273 -8.76 18.20 23.69
N ASP A 274 -9.86 18.41 24.41
CA ASP A 274 -10.23 19.72 24.97
C ASP A 274 -9.43 20.08 26.23
N ASN A 275 -8.66 19.16 26.79
CA ASN A 275 -7.84 19.32 27.99
C ASN A 275 -6.33 19.49 27.68
N LEU A 276 -6.01 19.97 26.49
CA LEU A 276 -4.63 20.34 26.16
C LEU A 276 -4.28 21.67 26.86
N PRO A 277 -3.12 21.76 27.53
CA PRO A 277 -2.60 23.04 28.00
C PRO A 277 -2.35 23.94 26.78
N GLY A 278 -2.82 25.20 26.83
CA GLY A 278 -2.61 26.20 25.78
C GLY A 278 -1.16 26.60 25.60
#